data_70255083de996a689760d25cfb3755da
#
_entry.id   70255083de996a689760d25cfb3755da
#
_cell.length_a   1.000
_cell.length_b   1.000
_cell.length_c   1.000
_cell.angle_alpha   90.00
_cell.angle_beta   90.00
_cell.angle_gamma   90.00
#
_symmetry.space_group_name_H-M   'P 1'
#
loop_
_entity.id
_entity.type
_entity.pdbx_description
1 polymer ?
#
loop_
_entity_poly.entity_id
_entity_poly.type
_entity_poly.pdbx_seq_one_letter_code
_entity_poly.pdbx_strand_id
1 'polypeptide(L)'
;MTQRDHPGVVLPPPLIYFGFLAIGWGLHVWLKGPDLGLMLEVRRGLAIGLIIIGLLLDGMAAGLFRRRSTAVEPWKPSTALVTDGPFRFSRNPIYVGFAITYVGLAIAMDSWFAVGLLFPCLLAVDRFVIAREERYLTAKFGAAYQAYCARVRRWL
;
A
#
# COMPACT_ATOMS: atom_id res chain seq x y z
N MET A 1 13.77 0.59 29.87
CA MET A 1 12.91 1.07 28.76
C MET A 1 12.50 -0.15 27.97
N THR A 2 11.27 -0.63 28.10
CA THR A 2 10.74 -1.73 27.31
C THR A 2 10.63 -1.28 25.85
N GLN A 3 11.55 -1.73 25.00
CA GLN A 3 11.43 -1.52 23.56
C GLN A 3 10.11 -2.16 23.10
N ARG A 4 9.22 -1.36 22.53
CA ARG A 4 7.98 -1.84 21.93
C ARG A 4 8.33 -2.77 20.78
N ASP A 5 7.95 -4.04 20.87
CA ASP A 5 8.24 -5.04 19.81
C ASP A 5 7.25 -4.93 18.63
N HIS A 6 7.06 -3.69 18.13
CA HIS A 6 6.26 -3.41 16.93
C HIS A 6 6.68 -2.09 16.29
N PRO A 7 6.44 -1.86 14.97
CA PRO A 7 6.86 -0.66 14.24
C PRO A 7 6.30 0.67 14.76
N GLY A 8 5.26 0.65 15.60
CA GLY A 8 4.63 1.86 16.13
C GLY A 8 3.83 2.64 15.08
N VAL A 9 3.31 1.96 14.08
CA VAL A 9 2.38 2.55 13.10
C VAL A 9 1.05 2.79 13.81
N VAL A 10 0.63 4.05 13.85
CA VAL A 10 -0.56 4.48 14.61
C VAL A 10 -1.82 4.35 13.77
N LEU A 11 -1.73 4.69 12.47
CA LEU A 11 -2.88 4.68 11.58
C LEU A 11 -2.80 3.48 10.63
N PRO A 12 -3.82 2.62 10.57
CA PRO A 12 -3.88 1.52 9.63
C PRO A 12 -3.70 2.02 8.18
N PRO A 13 -2.76 1.46 7.40
CA PRO A 13 -2.48 1.92 6.04
C PRO A 13 -3.71 2.01 5.13
N PRO A 14 -4.67 1.06 5.15
CA PRO A 14 -5.89 1.19 4.35
C PRO A 14 -6.66 2.48 4.63
N LEU A 15 -6.68 2.95 5.88
CA LEU A 15 -7.38 4.19 6.22
C LEU A 15 -6.72 5.42 5.59
N ILE A 16 -5.39 5.40 5.38
CA ILE A 16 -4.68 6.47 4.67
C ILE A 16 -5.16 6.50 3.22
N TYR A 17 -5.14 5.36 2.53
CA TYR A 17 -5.59 5.27 1.13
C TYR A 17 -7.06 5.68 0.97
N PHE A 18 -7.96 5.15 1.80
CA PHE A 18 -9.38 5.52 1.75
C PHE A 18 -9.62 6.98 2.11
N GLY A 19 -8.88 7.56 3.04
CA GLY A 19 -8.96 8.97 3.40
C GLY A 19 -8.62 9.88 2.23
N PHE A 20 -7.50 9.64 1.55
CA PHE A 20 -7.11 10.41 0.36
C PHE A 20 -8.08 10.22 -0.79
N LEU A 21 -8.59 9.01 -1.00
CA LEU A 21 -9.61 8.72 -2.01
C LEU A 21 -10.91 9.49 -1.74
N ALA A 22 -11.38 9.48 -0.51
CA ALA A 22 -12.58 10.20 -0.09
C ALA A 22 -12.43 11.73 -0.24
N ILE A 23 -11.24 12.26 0.13
CA ILE A 23 -10.92 13.70 -0.08
C ILE A 23 -10.94 14.03 -1.57
N GLY A 24 -10.31 13.19 -2.41
CA GLY A 24 -10.26 13.40 -3.85
C GLY A 24 -11.65 13.41 -4.50
N TRP A 25 -12.50 12.46 -4.10
CA TRP A 25 -13.88 12.43 -4.55
C TRP A 25 -14.70 13.61 -4.01
N GLY A 26 -14.53 13.95 -2.73
CA GLY A 26 -15.19 15.12 -2.14
C GLY A 26 -14.83 16.43 -2.86
N LEU A 27 -13.54 16.62 -3.19
CA LEU A 27 -13.08 17.77 -3.98
C LEU A 27 -13.69 17.77 -5.39
N HIS A 28 -13.77 16.60 -6.04
CA HIS A 28 -14.40 16.47 -7.35
C HIS A 28 -15.85 16.92 -7.32
N VAL A 29 -16.63 16.46 -6.35
CA VAL A 29 -18.04 16.82 -6.20
C VAL A 29 -18.21 18.30 -5.85
N TRP A 30 -17.43 18.80 -4.89
CA TRP A 30 -17.55 20.18 -4.40
C TRP A 30 -17.11 21.22 -5.43
N LEU A 31 -16.00 20.98 -6.12
CA LEU A 31 -15.45 21.90 -7.13
C LEU A 31 -15.99 21.64 -8.54
N LYS A 32 -16.90 20.68 -8.72
CA LYS A 32 -17.34 20.20 -10.04
C LYS A 32 -16.13 19.91 -10.94
N GLY A 33 -15.20 19.09 -10.39
CA GLY A 33 -13.94 18.80 -11.04
C GLY A 33 -14.10 18.04 -12.35
N PRO A 34 -13.03 18.00 -13.17
CA PRO A 34 -13.08 17.34 -14.46
C PRO A 34 -13.18 15.82 -14.32
N ASP A 35 -14.01 15.23 -15.18
CA ASP A 35 -14.09 13.79 -15.39
C ASP A 35 -12.85 13.30 -16.15
N LEU A 36 -12.55 11.99 -16.09
CA LEU A 36 -11.44 11.38 -16.82
C LEU A 36 -11.68 11.33 -18.34
N GLY A 37 -12.93 11.52 -18.77
CA GLY A 37 -13.31 11.52 -20.19
C GLY A 37 -13.25 10.13 -20.85
N LEU A 38 -13.24 9.06 -20.05
CA LEU A 38 -13.23 7.68 -20.56
C LEU A 38 -14.64 7.20 -20.86
N MET A 39 -14.81 6.46 -21.96
CA MET A 39 -16.05 5.75 -22.25
C MET A 39 -16.40 4.81 -21.08
N LEU A 40 -17.69 4.74 -20.74
CA LEU A 40 -18.17 4.01 -19.55
C LEU A 40 -17.67 2.57 -19.49
N GLU A 41 -17.70 1.86 -20.60
CA GLU A 41 -17.28 0.45 -20.64
C GLU A 41 -15.76 0.30 -20.41
N VAL A 42 -14.95 1.19 -21.01
CA VAL A 42 -13.49 1.21 -20.81
C VAL A 42 -13.17 1.54 -19.36
N ARG A 43 -13.84 2.55 -18.80
CA ARG A 43 -13.68 2.96 -17.40
C ARG A 43 -13.99 1.83 -16.44
N ARG A 44 -15.14 1.14 -16.64
CA ARG A 44 -15.52 -0.01 -15.82
C ARG A 44 -14.54 -1.17 -15.94
N GLY A 45 -14.13 -1.51 -17.15
CA GLY A 45 -13.16 -2.58 -17.38
C GLY A 45 -11.82 -2.31 -16.71
N LEU A 46 -11.27 -1.10 -16.86
CA LEU A 46 -10.02 -0.68 -16.23
C LEU A 46 -10.14 -0.68 -14.69
N ALA A 47 -11.23 -0.11 -14.16
CA ALA A 47 -11.46 -0.06 -12.72
C ALA A 47 -11.51 -1.46 -12.10
N ILE A 48 -12.34 -2.34 -12.66
CA ILE A 48 -12.50 -3.72 -12.17
C ILE A 48 -11.16 -4.48 -12.29
N GLY A 49 -10.48 -4.38 -13.43
CA GLY A 49 -9.21 -5.06 -13.66
C GLY A 49 -8.14 -4.65 -12.64
N LEU A 50 -7.97 -3.34 -12.40
CA LEU A 50 -7.01 -2.84 -11.43
C LEU A 50 -7.36 -3.24 -9.99
N ILE A 51 -8.64 -3.17 -9.61
CA ILE A 51 -9.08 -3.61 -8.28
C ILE A 51 -8.77 -5.09 -8.08
N ILE A 52 -9.07 -5.94 -9.05
CA ILE A 52 -8.78 -7.38 -8.98
C ILE A 52 -7.26 -7.61 -8.86
N ILE A 53 -6.45 -6.94 -9.68
CA ILE A 53 -4.97 -7.08 -9.64
C ILE A 53 -4.43 -6.66 -8.26
N GLY A 54 -4.88 -5.52 -7.74
CA GLY A 54 -4.44 -5.04 -6.43
C GLY A 54 -4.81 -6.02 -5.31
N LEU A 55 -6.06 -6.48 -5.27
CA LEU A 55 -6.54 -7.44 -4.27
C LEU A 55 -5.83 -8.81 -4.38
N LEU A 56 -5.54 -9.27 -5.58
CA LEU A 56 -4.77 -10.51 -5.77
C LEU A 56 -3.35 -10.35 -5.23
N LEU A 57 -2.69 -9.23 -5.49
CA LEU A 57 -1.35 -8.94 -4.97
C LEU A 57 -1.35 -8.91 -3.44
N ASP A 58 -2.35 -8.25 -2.83
CA ASP A 58 -2.52 -8.18 -1.38
C ASP A 58 -2.78 -9.56 -0.78
N GLY A 59 -3.65 -10.35 -1.41
CA GLY A 59 -3.96 -11.71 -0.99
C GLY A 59 -2.73 -12.64 -1.05
N MET A 60 -1.93 -12.53 -2.12
CA MET A 60 -0.68 -13.29 -2.26
C MET A 60 0.33 -12.91 -1.17
N ALA A 61 0.55 -11.62 -0.95
CA ALA A 61 1.48 -11.13 0.06
C ALA A 61 1.01 -11.52 1.48
N ALA A 62 -0.25 -11.30 1.82
CA ALA A 62 -0.83 -11.69 3.11
C ALA A 62 -0.79 -13.21 3.34
N GLY A 63 -1.00 -14.00 2.29
CA GLY A 63 -0.88 -15.46 2.33
C GLY A 63 0.51 -15.94 2.74
N LEU A 64 1.57 -15.24 2.31
CA LEU A 64 2.94 -15.56 2.71
C LEU A 64 3.20 -15.25 4.18
N PHE A 65 2.68 -14.14 4.70
CA PHE A 65 2.77 -13.83 6.13
C PHE A 65 2.12 -14.93 6.98
N ARG A 66 0.91 -15.39 6.59
CA ARG A 66 0.22 -16.49 7.28
C ARG A 66 1.04 -17.80 7.25
N ARG A 67 1.60 -18.15 6.08
CA ARG A 67 2.45 -19.36 5.93
C ARG A 67 3.71 -19.32 6.78
N ARG A 68 4.25 -18.13 7.06
CA ARG A 68 5.42 -17.91 7.90
C ARG A 68 5.08 -17.62 9.36
N SER A 69 3.79 -17.75 9.75
CA SER A 69 3.28 -17.51 11.11
C SER A 69 3.72 -16.14 11.66
N THR A 70 3.73 -15.13 10.79
CA THR A 70 4.06 -13.75 11.16
C THR A 70 2.89 -12.80 10.88
N ALA A 71 2.80 -11.72 11.64
CA ALA A 71 1.70 -10.76 11.50
C ALA A 71 1.82 -9.95 10.21
N VAL A 72 0.67 -9.73 9.54
CA VAL A 72 0.56 -8.83 8.38
C VAL A 72 0.46 -7.37 8.85
N GLU A 73 -0.15 -7.17 10.01
CA GLU A 73 -0.47 -5.85 10.54
C GLU A 73 0.77 -5.14 11.07
N PRO A 74 1.04 -3.88 10.64
CA PRO A 74 2.25 -3.14 10.98
C PRO A 74 2.30 -2.64 12.44
N TRP A 75 1.29 -2.90 13.24
CA TRP A 75 1.27 -2.63 14.69
C TRP A 75 1.46 -3.87 15.54
N LYS A 76 1.69 -5.04 14.92
CA LYS A 76 2.00 -6.28 15.61
C LYS A 76 3.46 -6.69 15.43
N PRO A 77 4.01 -7.52 16.33
CA PRO A 77 5.37 -8.03 16.19
C PRO A 77 5.55 -8.89 14.94
N SER A 78 6.62 -8.66 14.18
CA SER A 78 7.04 -9.57 13.10
C SER A 78 7.87 -10.70 13.68
N THR A 79 7.49 -11.95 13.46
CA THR A 79 8.21 -13.13 13.95
C THR A 79 9.17 -13.69 12.90
N ALA A 80 8.98 -13.36 11.63
CA ALA A 80 9.81 -13.82 10.52
C ALA A 80 9.98 -12.73 9.46
N LEU A 81 11.14 -12.70 8.79
CA LEU A 81 11.39 -11.87 7.63
C LEU A 81 10.89 -12.60 6.37
N VAL A 82 9.87 -12.03 5.69
CA VAL A 82 9.31 -12.58 4.46
C VAL A 82 9.98 -11.89 3.27
N THR A 83 10.60 -12.70 2.40
CA THR A 83 11.35 -12.21 1.21
C THR A 83 10.96 -12.95 -0.07
N ASP A 84 9.96 -13.83 0.00
CA ASP A 84 9.52 -14.70 -1.09
C ASP A 84 8.37 -14.08 -1.89
N GLY A 85 8.02 -14.70 -3.03
CA GLY A 85 6.89 -14.31 -3.86
C GLY A 85 6.95 -12.84 -4.29
N PRO A 86 5.89 -12.03 -4.08
CA PRO A 86 5.88 -10.61 -4.43
C PRO A 86 6.98 -9.79 -3.73
N PHE A 87 7.45 -10.23 -2.55
CA PHE A 87 8.55 -9.60 -1.82
C PHE A 87 9.91 -9.72 -2.50
N ARG A 88 10.02 -10.50 -3.58
CA ARG A 88 11.24 -10.53 -4.42
C ARG A 88 11.35 -9.33 -5.35
N PHE A 89 10.24 -8.65 -5.63
CA PHE A 89 10.15 -7.52 -6.57
C PHE A 89 10.00 -6.19 -5.87
N SER A 90 9.32 -6.17 -4.74
CA SER A 90 9.09 -5.00 -3.89
C SER A 90 9.24 -5.37 -2.42
N ARG A 91 9.77 -4.46 -1.60
CA ARG A 91 9.77 -4.64 -0.14
C ARG A 91 8.40 -4.41 0.48
N ASN A 92 7.50 -3.76 -0.26
CA ASN A 92 6.18 -3.34 0.21
C ASN A 92 5.05 -3.73 -0.75
N PRO A 93 4.94 -5.01 -1.17
CA PRO A 93 3.98 -5.42 -2.19
C PRO A 93 2.52 -5.18 -1.78
N ILE A 94 2.19 -5.21 -0.48
CA ILE A 94 0.84 -4.88 0.03
C ILE A 94 0.51 -3.41 -0.23
N TYR A 95 1.47 -2.49 -0.01
CA TYR A 95 1.21 -1.07 -0.30
C TYR A 95 1.16 -0.77 -1.80
N VAL A 96 1.85 -1.55 -2.62
CA VAL A 96 1.70 -1.54 -4.09
C VAL A 96 0.30 -2.02 -4.47
N GLY A 97 -0.20 -3.10 -3.89
CA GLY A 97 -1.56 -3.60 -4.09
C GLY A 97 -2.63 -2.58 -3.73
N PHE A 98 -2.48 -1.93 -2.57
CA PHE A 98 -3.38 -0.82 -2.18
C PHE A 98 -3.32 0.35 -3.14
N ALA A 99 -2.14 0.71 -3.67
CA ALA A 99 -2.01 1.77 -4.66
C ALA A 99 -2.71 1.42 -5.98
N ILE A 100 -2.57 0.18 -6.45
CA ILE A 100 -3.24 -0.31 -7.66
C ILE A 100 -4.77 -0.31 -7.45
N THR A 101 -5.24 -0.80 -6.32
CA THR A 101 -6.67 -0.78 -5.94
C THR A 101 -7.20 0.65 -5.87
N TYR A 102 -6.42 1.58 -5.27
CA TYR A 102 -6.75 2.99 -5.22
C TYR A 102 -6.94 3.59 -6.62
N VAL A 103 -6.02 3.31 -7.56
CA VAL A 103 -6.15 3.79 -8.94
C VAL A 103 -7.43 3.25 -9.59
N GLY A 104 -7.73 1.96 -9.39
CA GLY A 104 -8.97 1.36 -9.88
C GLY A 104 -10.22 2.07 -9.35
N LEU A 105 -10.25 2.36 -8.05
CA LEU A 105 -11.34 3.09 -7.40
C LEU A 105 -11.44 4.55 -7.88
N ALA A 106 -10.32 5.25 -8.03
CA ALA A 106 -10.28 6.61 -8.54
C ALA A 106 -10.80 6.71 -9.99
N ILE A 107 -10.47 5.71 -10.83
CA ILE A 107 -11.00 5.56 -12.18
C ILE A 107 -12.51 5.28 -12.13
N ALA A 108 -12.98 4.39 -11.26
CA ALA A 108 -14.42 4.12 -11.10
C ALA A 108 -15.20 5.39 -10.73
N MET A 109 -14.62 6.25 -9.88
CA MET A 109 -15.18 7.53 -9.44
C MET A 109 -15.12 8.63 -10.52
N ASP A 110 -14.48 8.39 -11.67
CA ASP A 110 -14.32 9.33 -12.76
C ASP A 110 -13.69 10.68 -12.34
N SER A 111 -12.65 10.64 -11.51
CA SER A 111 -12.16 11.84 -10.83
C SER A 111 -10.65 12.03 -10.99
N TRP A 112 -10.24 13.10 -11.72
CA TRP A 112 -8.83 13.50 -11.75
C TRP A 112 -8.29 13.94 -10.39
N PHE A 113 -9.12 14.49 -9.51
CA PHE A 113 -8.69 14.82 -8.14
C PHE A 113 -8.35 13.56 -7.34
N ALA A 114 -9.19 12.52 -7.47
CA ALA A 114 -8.90 11.25 -6.81
C ALA A 114 -7.60 10.63 -7.34
N VAL A 115 -7.38 10.63 -8.65
CA VAL A 115 -6.12 10.14 -9.26
C VAL A 115 -4.91 10.95 -8.77
N GLY A 116 -5.00 12.29 -8.80
CA GLY A 116 -3.90 13.18 -8.40
C GLY A 116 -3.51 13.04 -6.92
N LEU A 117 -4.47 12.78 -6.05
CA LEU A 117 -4.21 12.59 -4.62
C LEU A 117 -3.52 11.26 -4.27
N LEU A 118 -3.35 10.35 -5.22
CA LEU A 118 -2.49 9.18 -5.02
C LEU A 118 -1.06 9.59 -4.68
N PHE A 119 -0.52 10.62 -5.34
CA PHE A 119 0.87 11.04 -5.09
C PHE A 119 1.11 11.46 -3.63
N PRO A 120 0.38 12.42 -3.04
CA PRO A 120 0.56 12.73 -1.62
C PRO A 120 0.16 11.57 -0.70
N CYS A 121 -0.77 10.69 -1.08
CA CYS A 121 -1.07 9.47 -0.36
C CYS A 121 0.16 8.56 -0.24
N LEU A 122 0.85 8.29 -1.37
CA LEU A 122 2.06 7.47 -1.38
C LEU A 122 3.18 8.10 -0.55
N LEU A 123 3.35 9.42 -0.59
CA LEU A 123 4.31 10.13 0.26
C LEU A 123 3.97 9.96 1.75
N ALA A 124 2.69 10.05 2.12
CA ALA A 124 2.25 9.83 3.49
C ALA A 124 2.53 8.39 3.95
N VAL A 125 2.20 7.39 3.14
CA VAL A 125 2.50 5.97 3.42
C VAL A 125 4.01 5.75 3.55
N ASP A 126 4.81 6.30 2.62
CA ASP A 126 6.27 6.17 2.64
C ASP A 126 6.89 6.74 3.94
N ARG A 127 6.43 7.93 4.38
CA ARG A 127 7.01 8.63 5.52
C ARG A 127 6.49 8.14 6.88
N PHE A 128 5.19 7.88 6.97
CA PHE A 128 4.53 7.60 8.25
C PHE A 128 4.37 6.11 8.54
N VAL A 129 4.42 5.25 7.51
CA VAL A 129 4.28 3.81 7.64
C VAL A 129 5.59 3.11 7.31
N ILE A 130 6.01 3.10 6.03
CA ILE A 130 7.14 2.31 5.55
C ILE A 130 8.43 2.65 6.28
N ALA A 131 8.72 3.95 6.46
CA ALA A 131 9.93 4.37 7.16
C ALA A 131 9.99 3.89 8.63
N ARG A 132 8.84 3.68 9.28
CA ARG A 132 8.78 3.13 10.64
C ARG A 132 8.98 1.62 10.63
N GLU A 133 8.34 0.93 9.68
CA GLU A 133 8.51 -0.52 9.50
C GLU A 133 9.95 -0.88 9.16
N GLU A 134 10.59 -0.15 8.24
CA GLU A 134 11.99 -0.39 7.88
C GLU A 134 12.94 -0.21 9.06
N ARG A 135 12.73 0.81 9.90
CA ARG A 135 13.53 0.99 11.13
C ARG A 135 13.35 -0.17 12.10
N TYR A 136 12.12 -0.60 12.30
CA TYR A 136 11.81 -1.73 13.16
C TYR A 136 12.42 -3.03 12.62
N LEU A 137 12.25 -3.33 11.32
CA LEU A 137 12.79 -4.53 10.69
C LEU A 137 14.33 -4.53 10.69
N THR A 138 14.96 -3.36 10.50
CA THR A 138 16.42 -3.21 10.61
C THR A 138 16.90 -3.51 12.02
N ALA A 139 16.23 -2.98 13.03
CA ALA A 139 16.58 -3.24 14.44
C ALA A 139 16.37 -4.72 14.82
N LYS A 140 15.32 -5.35 14.29
CA LYS A 140 14.93 -6.71 14.66
C LYS A 140 15.72 -7.79 13.91
N PHE A 141 15.93 -7.64 12.62
CA PHE A 141 16.54 -8.64 11.74
C PHE A 141 17.98 -8.29 11.30
N GLY A 142 18.47 -7.09 11.61
CA GLY A 142 19.87 -6.68 11.42
C GLY A 142 20.40 -6.92 10.00
N ALA A 143 21.51 -7.62 9.90
CA ALA A 143 22.21 -7.90 8.65
C ALA A 143 21.34 -8.64 7.60
N ALA A 144 20.43 -9.51 8.04
CA ALA A 144 19.54 -10.23 7.13
C ALA A 144 18.58 -9.27 6.39
N TYR A 145 18.02 -8.27 7.10
CA TYR A 145 17.18 -7.25 6.48
C TYR A 145 17.99 -6.31 5.59
N GLN A 146 19.20 -5.92 5.99
CA GLN A 146 20.09 -5.08 5.18
C GLN A 146 20.46 -5.77 3.86
N ALA A 147 20.82 -7.05 3.89
CA ALA A 147 21.09 -7.85 2.70
C ALA A 147 19.87 -7.97 1.77
N TYR A 148 18.67 -8.03 2.33
CA TYR A 148 17.42 -7.98 1.57
C TYR A 148 17.22 -6.60 0.90
N CYS A 149 17.40 -5.51 1.63
CA CYS A 149 17.29 -4.14 1.12
C CYS A 149 18.29 -3.85 -0.02
N ALA A 150 19.47 -4.46 0.00
CA ALA A 150 20.47 -4.30 -1.06
C ALA A 150 20.04 -4.94 -2.40
N ARG A 151 19.11 -5.89 -2.38
CA ARG A 151 18.66 -6.65 -3.56
C ARG A 151 17.27 -6.24 -4.06
N VAL A 152 16.43 -5.74 -3.18
CA VAL A 152 15.03 -5.44 -3.49
C VAL A 152 14.73 -3.99 -3.19
N ARG A 153 14.08 -3.30 -4.13
CA ARG A 153 13.70 -1.89 -3.98
C ARG A 153 12.54 -1.73 -2.99
N ARG A 154 12.37 -0.51 -2.48
CA ARG A 154 11.28 -0.17 -1.56
C ARG A 154 9.92 -0.34 -2.21
N TRP A 155 9.74 0.18 -3.41
CA TRP A 155 8.49 0.10 -4.17
C TRP A 155 8.59 -0.91 -5.31
N LEU A 156 9.18 -0.55 -6.44
CA LEU A 156 9.38 -1.40 -7.63
C LEU A 156 10.76 -1.16 -8.24
#